data_691a9a48038f300a8860d1b6d6d47d8f
#
_entry.id   691a9a48038f300a8860d1b6d6d47d8f
#
_cell.length_a   1.000
_cell.length_b   1.000
_cell.length_c   1.000
_cell.angle_alpha   90.00
_cell.angle_beta   90.00
_cell.angle_gamma   90.00
#
_symmetry.space_group_name_H-M   'P 1'
#
loop_
_entity.id
_entity.type
_entity.pdbx_description
1 polymer ?
#
loop_
_entity_poly.entity_id
_entity_poly.type
_entity_poly.pdbx_seq_one_letter_code
_entity_poly.pdbx_strand_id
1 'polypeptide(L)'
;TKPMKTNLAESIRNTPEGKEANEILRACVHCGFCTATCPTYQLLGDELDSPRGRIYLIKEVLEGNQVSAKTQLHLDRCLTCRSCESTCPSGVRYGRLVDIGRGIVDKQVKRSALDSAKRNALNAIIPNQAAFKPLLKIGQTVRPLLPEALRRKVPISAEASNTTWPDSRHPRKMLVLDGCVQPVLAPEINAATARVLDRIGISLIKAPAAGCCGAVTFHLNKQEDALDYMRRNIDAWWPLIEDGAEAIVMTASGCATMVREYGHLLAGDPAYAAKAERVTELTRDLSEIISDEATRVTEKLDAVPAVEGGEKPRIAFHSPCSLQHGQQ
;
A
#
# COMPACT_ATOMS: atom_id res chain seq x y z
N THR A 1 -5.23 27.23 19.17
CA THR A 1 -4.65 25.97 19.70
C THR A 1 -3.14 26.05 19.55
N LYS A 2 -2.37 25.77 20.62
CA LYS A 2 -0.91 25.81 20.58
C LYS A 2 -0.39 24.49 19.97
N PRO A 3 0.67 24.51 19.12
CA PRO A 3 1.32 23.30 18.63
C PRO A 3 1.87 22.46 19.78
N MET A 4 2.00 21.15 19.57
CA MET A 4 2.55 20.25 20.57
C MET A 4 4.00 20.63 20.87
N LYS A 5 4.34 20.71 22.16
CA LYS A 5 5.74 20.84 22.59
C LYS A 5 6.41 19.49 22.55
N THR A 6 7.58 19.42 21.97
CA THR A 6 8.40 18.21 21.83
C THR A 6 9.80 18.46 22.37
N ASN A 7 10.39 17.45 23.03
CA ASN A 7 11.76 17.45 23.48
C ASN A 7 12.41 16.09 23.15
N LEU A 8 12.72 15.89 21.88
CA LEU A 8 13.25 14.61 21.39
C LEU A 8 14.57 14.25 22.07
N ALA A 9 14.73 12.98 22.36
CA ALA A 9 15.97 12.42 22.89
C ALA A 9 17.15 12.70 21.94
N GLU A 10 18.33 12.89 22.48
CA GLU A 10 19.53 13.24 21.71
C GLU A 10 19.87 12.19 20.64
N SER A 11 19.61 10.92 20.94
CA SER A 11 19.86 9.78 20.05
C SER A 11 19.08 9.82 18.74
N ILE A 12 17.94 10.55 18.70
CA ILE A 12 17.08 10.59 17.50
C ILE A 12 16.88 12.01 16.94
N ARG A 13 17.08 13.03 17.75
CA ARG A 13 16.80 14.44 17.41
C ARG A 13 17.41 14.88 16.08
N ASN A 14 18.62 14.42 15.76
CA ASN A 14 19.38 14.84 14.59
C ASN A 14 19.28 13.87 13.41
N THR A 15 18.60 12.73 13.57
CA THR A 15 18.36 11.79 12.46
C THR A 15 17.30 12.33 11.49
N PRO A 16 17.30 11.91 10.22
CA PRO A 16 16.24 12.26 9.27
C PRO A 16 14.84 11.93 9.81
N GLU A 17 14.64 10.73 10.35
CA GLU A 17 13.39 10.25 10.92
C GLU A 17 12.97 11.09 12.13
N GLY A 18 13.93 11.46 13.00
CA GLY A 18 13.66 12.32 14.16
C GLY A 18 13.22 13.71 13.77
N LYS A 19 13.85 14.32 12.76
CA LYS A 19 13.47 15.64 12.23
C LYS A 19 12.05 15.59 11.62
N GLU A 20 11.78 14.59 10.76
CA GLU A 20 10.46 14.40 10.16
C GLU A 20 9.39 14.17 11.24
N ALA A 21 9.63 13.26 12.18
CA ALA A 21 8.70 13.00 13.28
C ALA A 21 8.43 14.25 14.12
N ASN A 22 9.46 15.07 14.39
CA ASN A 22 9.31 16.31 15.12
C ASN A 22 8.40 17.32 14.40
N GLU A 23 8.56 17.47 13.09
CA GLU A 23 7.70 18.32 12.26
C GLU A 23 6.24 17.85 12.33
N ILE A 24 6.01 16.54 12.16
CA ILE A 24 4.68 15.95 12.18
C ILE A 24 4.03 16.11 13.57
N LEU A 25 4.78 15.85 14.66
CA LEU A 25 4.30 16.02 16.01
C LEU A 25 3.89 17.47 16.28
N ARG A 26 4.68 18.44 15.84
CA ARG A 26 4.41 19.88 16.04
C ARG A 26 3.23 20.39 15.22
N ALA A 27 2.88 19.72 14.11
CA ALA A 27 1.66 20.01 13.37
C ALA A 27 0.39 19.62 14.14
N CYS A 28 0.47 18.65 15.05
CA CYS A 28 -0.70 18.18 15.80
C CYS A 28 -1.11 19.17 16.89
N VAL A 29 -2.37 19.58 16.89
CA VAL A 29 -2.98 20.49 17.89
C VAL A 29 -3.94 19.76 18.84
N HIS A 30 -3.94 18.45 18.82
CA HIS A 30 -4.79 17.58 19.67
C HIS A 30 -6.31 17.85 19.62
N CYS A 31 -6.84 18.37 18.50
CA CYS A 31 -8.26 18.68 18.37
C CYS A 31 -9.22 17.49 18.46
N GLY A 32 -8.74 16.28 18.15
CA GLY A 32 -9.51 15.04 18.24
C GLY A 32 -10.36 14.69 17.00
N PHE A 33 -10.38 15.47 15.93
CA PHE A 33 -11.15 15.16 14.71
C PHE A 33 -10.80 13.80 14.11
N CYS A 34 -9.56 13.39 14.22
CA CYS A 34 -9.08 12.09 13.75
C CYS A 34 -9.69 10.88 14.48
N THR A 35 -10.27 11.05 15.68
CA THR A 35 -10.89 9.95 16.42
C THR A 35 -12.21 9.51 15.78
N ALA A 36 -12.96 10.46 15.22
CA ALA A 36 -14.26 10.19 14.58
C ALA A 36 -14.17 9.29 13.35
N THR A 37 -13.02 9.29 12.67
CA THR A 37 -12.80 8.51 11.44
C THR A 37 -11.91 7.27 11.65
N CYS A 38 -11.42 7.05 12.88
CA CYS A 38 -10.52 5.95 13.17
C CYS A 38 -11.30 4.64 13.47
N PRO A 39 -11.21 3.61 12.58
CA PRO A 39 -11.98 2.39 12.79
C PRO A 39 -11.57 1.62 14.04
N THR A 40 -10.28 1.63 14.40
CA THR A 40 -9.81 0.95 15.62
C THR A 40 -10.28 1.63 16.89
N TYR A 41 -10.35 2.95 16.91
CA TYR A 41 -10.92 3.69 18.04
C TYR A 41 -12.43 3.45 18.16
N GLN A 42 -13.17 3.51 17.07
CA GLN A 42 -14.62 3.27 17.06
C GLN A 42 -14.96 1.85 17.51
N LEU A 43 -14.15 0.86 17.15
CA LEU A 43 -14.38 -0.54 17.51
C LEU A 43 -14.00 -0.86 18.96
N LEU A 44 -12.87 -0.30 19.44
CA LEU A 44 -12.27 -0.70 20.71
C LEU A 44 -12.58 0.29 21.87
N GLY A 45 -12.91 1.55 21.57
CA GLY A 45 -13.22 2.58 22.55
C GLY A 45 -12.02 3.03 23.41
N ASP A 46 -10.80 2.57 23.11
CA ASP A 46 -9.58 2.91 23.85
C ASP A 46 -8.89 4.10 23.18
N GLU A 47 -8.63 5.16 23.95
CA GLU A 47 -7.96 6.36 23.45
C GLU A 47 -6.56 6.04 22.89
N LEU A 48 -5.84 5.09 23.45
CA LEU A 48 -4.53 4.68 22.96
C LEU A 48 -4.59 3.95 21.61
N ASP A 49 -5.77 3.48 21.21
CA ASP A 49 -6.04 2.93 19.87
C ASP A 49 -6.55 4.01 18.88
N SER A 50 -6.64 5.29 19.32
CA SER A 50 -6.93 6.43 18.46
C SER A 50 -5.65 6.98 17.79
N PRO A 51 -5.75 7.73 16.68
CA PRO A 51 -4.58 8.40 16.09
C PRO A 51 -3.97 9.41 17.07
N ARG A 52 -4.80 10.16 17.80
CA ARG A 52 -4.35 11.13 18.80
C ARG A 52 -3.59 10.46 19.95
N GLY A 53 -4.11 9.36 20.48
CA GLY A 53 -3.45 8.59 21.54
C GLY A 53 -2.13 7.98 21.06
N ARG A 54 -2.10 7.43 19.83
CA ARG A 54 -0.88 6.90 19.23
C ARG A 54 0.17 7.98 18.95
N ILE A 55 -0.23 9.17 18.53
CA ILE A 55 0.67 10.33 18.40
C ILE A 55 1.35 10.62 19.74
N TYR A 56 0.58 10.58 20.83
CA TYR A 56 1.12 10.79 22.17
C TYR A 56 2.08 9.67 22.57
N LEU A 57 1.73 8.39 22.35
CA LEU A 57 2.62 7.27 22.59
C LEU A 57 3.95 7.39 21.82
N ILE A 58 3.88 7.76 20.54
CA ILE A 58 5.09 7.95 19.72
C ILE A 58 5.92 9.12 20.22
N LYS A 59 5.28 10.22 20.63
CA LYS A 59 5.99 11.34 21.27
C LYS A 59 6.78 10.89 22.49
N GLU A 60 6.14 10.15 23.40
CA GLU A 60 6.82 9.62 24.61
C GLU A 60 8.04 8.74 24.25
N VAL A 61 7.89 7.88 23.24
CA VAL A 61 9.01 7.06 22.72
C VAL A 61 10.16 7.92 22.19
N LEU A 62 9.84 8.95 21.40
CA LEU A 62 10.83 9.84 20.79
C LEU A 62 11.50 10.78 21.80
N GLU A 63 10.87 11.04 22.93
CA GLU A 63 11.43 11.80 24.07
C GLU A 63 12.28 10.93 24.99
N GLY A 64 12.42 9.63 24.69
CA GLY A 64 13.28 8.71 25.43
C GLY A 64 12.63 8.07 26.65
N ASN A 65 11.30 8.17 26.78
CA ASN A 65 10.58 7.51 27.85
C ASN A 65 10.51 5.99 27.63
N GLN A 66 10.28 5.25 28.72
CA GLN A 66 10.26 3.79 28.69
C GLN A 66 9.16 3.25 27.78
N VAL A 67 9.54 2.38 26.84
CA VAL A 67 8.62 1.72 25.90
C VAL A 67 8.17 0.38 26.46
N SER A 68 6.87 0.10 26.35
CA SER A 68 6.27 -1.14 26.85
C SER A 68 5.67 -1.99 25.74
N ALA A 69 5.42 -3.27 26.05
CA ALA A 69 4.66 -4.15 25.15
C ALA A 69 3.23 -3.63 24.86
N LYS A 70 2.64 -2.83 25.76
CA LYS A 70 1.36 -2.15 25.52
C LYS A 70 1.51 -1.07 24.44
N THR A 71 2.56 -0.27 24.49
CA THR A 71 2.86 0.71 23.43
C THR A 71 2.94 0.01 22.07
N GLN A 72 3.71 -1.08 21.98
CA GLN A 72 3.83 -1.89 20.76
C GLN A 72 2.48 -2.40 20.29
N LEU A 73 1.64 -2.93 21.19
CA LEU A 73 0.32 -3.44 20.87
C LEU A 73 -0.59 -2.36 20.27
N HIS A 74 -0.66 -1.16 20.87
CA HIS A 74 -1.50 -0.08 20.37
C HIS A 74 -1.03 0.43 19.01
N LEU A 75 0.27 0.52 18.77
CA LEU A 75 0.80 0.87 17.46
C LEU A 75 0.53 -0.22 16.41
N ASP A 76 0.68 -1.50 16.77
CA ASP A 76 0.42 -2.63 15.86
C ASP A 76 -1.05 -2.73 15.44
N ARG A 77 -1.99 -2.31 16.27
CA ARG A 77 -3.43 -2.29 15.96
C ARG A 77 -3.83 -1.25 14.92
N CYS A 78 -2.97 -0.28 14.60
CA CYS A 78 -3.27 0.68 13.54
C CYS A 78 -3.34 -0.01 12.17
N LEU A 79 -4.43 0.20 11.45
CA LEU A 79 -4.67 -0.39 10.13
C LEU A 79 -3.96 0.35 8.98
N THR A 80 -3.22 1.43 9.27
CA THR A 80 -2.59 2.30 8.27
C THR A 80 -3.54 2.79 7.16
N CYS A 81 -4.81 2.92 7.48
CA CYS A 81 -5.85 3.34 6.52
C CYS A 81 -5.80 4.81 6.13
N ARG A 82 -5.03 5.66 6.83
CA ARG A 82 -4.86 7.11 6.63
C ARG A 82 -6.14 7.96 6.68
N SER A 83 -7.27 7.40 7.05
CA SER A 83 -8.53 8.17 7.19
C SER A 83 -8.41 9.36 8.16
N CYS A 84 -7.54 9.24 9.17
CA CYS A 84 -7.22 10.32 10.09
C CYS A 84 -6.45 11.48 9.44
N GLU A 85 -5.71 11.25 8.35
CA GLU A 85 -5.00 12.29 7.61
C GLU A 85 -5.98 13.14 6.80
N SER A 86 -6.89 12.50 6.06
CA SER A 86 -7.93 13.18 5.27
C SER A 86 -8.84 14.06 6.12
N THR A 87 -9.05 13.70 7.40
CA THR A 87 -9.89 14.46 8.33
C THR A 87 -9.12 15.54 9.08
N CYS A 88 -7.79 15.53 9.02
CA CYS A 88 -6.96 16.41 9.84
C CYS A 88 -6.87 17.83 9.27
N PRO A 89 -7.45 18.86 9.93
CA PRO A 89 -7.35 20.24 9.44
C PRO A 89 -5.93 20.83 9.57
N SER A 90 -5.04 20.18 10.33
CA SER A 90 -3.65 20.60 10.54
C SER A 90 -2.67 19.85 9.65
N GLY A 91 -3.12 18.99 8.74
CA GLY A 91 -2.27 18.27 7.79
C GLY A 91 -1.25 17.33 8.44
N VAL A 92 -1.61 16.67 9.55
CA VAL A 92 -0.72 15.74 10.24
C VAL A 92 -0.49 14.49 9.38
N ARG A 93 0.71 14.25 8.90
CA ARG A 93 1.12 13.05 8.14
C ARG A 93 1.28 11.85 9.07
N TYR A 94 0.15 11.37 9.60
CA TYR A 94 0.13 10.34 10.65
C TYR A 94 0.73 9.01 10.19
N GLY A 95 0.52 8.60 8.93
CA GLY A 95 1.08 7.36 8.37
C GLY A 95 2.60 7.32 8.50
N ARG A 96 3.27 8.42 8.19
CA ARG A 96 4.73 8.55 8.37
C ARG A 96 5.14 8.44 9.83
N LEU A 97 4.42 9.13 10.70
CA LEU A 97 4.72 9.13 12.13
C LEU A 97 4.56 7.72 12.74
N VAL A 98 3.50 6.98 12.38
CA VAL A 98 3.30 5.63 12.91
C VAL A 98 4.33 4.63 12.40
N ASP A 99 4.81 4.78 11.16
CA ASP A 99 5.86 3.93 10.59
C ASP A 99 7.21 4.18 11.31
N ILE A 100 7.57 5.44 11.56
CA ILE A 100 8.74 5.80 12.36
C ILE A 100 8.61 5.23 13.78
N GLY A 101 7.46 5.47 14.43
CA GLY A 101 7.21 5.00 15.80
C GLY A 101 7.27 3.49 15.92
N ARG A 102 6.67 2.74 15.00
CA ARG A 102 6.74 1.27 14.96
C ARG A 102 8.18 0.78 14.80
N GLY A 103 8.94 1.38 13.89
CA GLY A 103 10.34 0.99 13.66
C GLY A 103 11.21 1.16 14.91
N ILE A 104 11.02 2.24 15.67
CA ILE A 104 11.75 2.49 16.91
C ILE A 104 11.31 1.54 18.03
N VAL A 105 9.99 1.38 18.21
CA VAL A 105 9.43 0.50 19.25
C VAL A 105 9.83 -0.95 19.02
N ASP A 106 9.85 -1.41 17.77
CA ASP A 106 10.23 -2.80 17.45
C ASP A 106 11.69 -3.12 17.74
N LYS A 107 12.58 -2.11 17.71
CA LYS A 107 13.98 -2.24 18.12
C LYS A 107 14.15 -2.30 19.65
N GLN A 108 13.22 -1.72 20.40
CA GLN A 108 13.31 -1.61 21.86
C GLN A 108 12.53 -2.69 22.61
N VAL A 109 11.41 -3.16 22.05
CA VAL A 109 10.52 -4.14 22.67
C VAL A 109 10.59 -5.46 21.92
N LYS A 110 11.09 -6.50 22.59
CA LYS A 110 11.18 -7.84 22.02
C LYS A 110 9.78 -8.45 21.88
N ARG A 111 9.48 -8.93 20.68
CA ARG A 111 8.27 -9.72 20.40
C ARG A 111 8.39 -11.13 20.93
N SER A 112 7.27 -11.79 21.19
CA SER A 112 7.28 -13.23 21.51
C SER A 112 7.87 -14.05 20.33
N ALA A 113 8.46 -15.20 20.65
CA ALA A 113 9.04 -16.08 19.63
C ALA A 113 8.01 -16.48 18.56
N LEU A 114 6.75 -16.72 18.98
CA LEU A 114 5.66 -17.10 18.08
C LEU A 114 5.26 -15.92 17.15
N ASP A 115 5.16 -14.70 17.67
CA ASP A 115 4.86 -13.52 16.85
C ASP A 115 5.98 -13.24 15.85
N SER A 116 7.22 -13.32 16.29
CA SER A 116 8.40 -13.18 15.44
C SER A 116 8.42 -14.23 14.33
N ALA A 117 8.14 -15.49 14.65
CA ALA A 117 8.06 -16.57 13.67
C ALA A 117 6.95 -16.33 12.64
N LYS A 118 5.76 -15.91 13.06
CA LYS A 118 4.64 -15.56 12.16
C LYS A 118 5.00 -14.41 11.22
N ARG A 119 5.58 -13.33 11.74
CA ARG A 119 6.01 -12.17 10.93
C ARG A 119 7.09 -12.54 9.92
N ASN A 120 8.06 -13.35 10.33
CA ASN A 120 9.10 -13.84 9.43
C ASN A 120 8.53 -14.75 8.34
N ALA A 121 7.61 -15.65 8.67
CA ALA A 121 6.93 -16.49 7.69
C ALA A 121 6.11 -15.65 6.69
N LEU A 122 5.34 -14.67 7.16
CA LEU A 122 4.60 -13.76 6.29
C LEU A 122 5.53 -12.98 5.34
N ASN A 123 6.65 -12.46 5.88
CA ASN A 123 7.63 -11.74 5.08
C ASN A 123 8.35 -12.62 4.04
N ALA A 124 8.59 -13.89 4.33
CA ALA A 124 9.23 -14.80 3.39
C ALA A 124 8.28 -15.30 2.31
N ILE A 125 7.00 -15.47 2.62
CA ILE A 125 6.03 -16.14 1.75
C ILE A 125 5.31 -15.13 0.86
N ILE A 126 4.70 -14.08 1.43
CA ILE A 126 3.78 -13.20 0.70
C ILE A 126 4.46 -12.41 -0.43
N PRO A 127 5.64 -11.78 -0.23
CA PRO A 127 6.32 -11.06 -1.29
C PRO A 127 6.87 -11.94 -2.42
N ASN A 128 6.97 -13.24 -2.18
CA ASN A 128 7.56 -14.21 -3.10
C ASN A 128 6.49 -15.07 -3.77
N GLN A 129 6.14 -14.78 -5.02
CA GLN A 129 5.14 -15.55 -5.78
C GLN A 129 5.50 -17.04 -5.90
N ALA A 130 6.78 -17.38 -6.03
CA ALA A 130 7.23 -18.76 -6.15
C ALA A 130 6.97 -19.58 -4.86
N ALA A 131 6.96 -18.93 -3.70
CA ALA A 131 6.59 -19.54 -2.43
C ALA A 131 5.07 -19.46 -2.18
N PHE A 132 4.46 -18.31 -2.46
CA PHE A 132 3.06 -18.02 -2.16
C PHE A 132 2.10 -18.90 -2.97
N LYS A 133 2.32 -19.04 -4.30
CA LYS A 133 1.44 -19.78 -5.22
C LYS A 133 1.27 -21.27 -4.85
N PRO A 134 2.34 -22.06 -4.62
CA PRO A 134 2.18 -23.46 -4.23
C PRO A 134 1.56 -23.61 -2.84
N LEU A 135 1.92 -22.76 -1.87
CA LEU A 135 1.34 -22.83 -0.53
C LEU A 135 -0.15 -22.50 -0.54
N LEU A 136 -0.58 -21.51 -1.35
CA LEU A 136 -2.00 -21.21 -1.54
C LEU A 136 -2.73 -22.42 -2.16
N LYS A 137 -2.19 -23.03 -3.19
CA LYS A 137 -2.78 -24.24 -3.81
C LYS A 137 -2.94 -25.38 -2.82
N ILE A 138 -1.92 -25.66 -2.01
CA ILE A 138 -2.01 -26.66 -0.93
C ILE A 138 -3.15 -26.27 0.04
N GLY A 139 -3.17 -25.01 0.50
CA GLY A 139 -4.22 -24.51 1.38
C GLY A 139 -5.62 -24.68 0.79
N GLN A 140 -5.80 -24.39 -0.50
CA GLN A 140 -7.07 -24.58 -1.21
C GLN A 140 -7.47 -26.06 -1.32
N THR A 141 -6.52 -26.94 -1.59
CA THR A 141 -6.77 -28.40 -1.68
C THR A 141 -7.21 -28.98 -0.34
N VAL A 142 -6.54 -28.59 0.76
CA VAL A 142 -6.89 -29.08 2.11
C VAL A 142 -8.04 -28.30 2.76
N ARG A 143 -8.53 -27.25 2.14
CA ARG A 143 -9.57 -26.34 2.66
C ARG A 143 -10.81 -27.08 3.19
N PRO A 144 -11.36 -28.12 2.52
CA PRO A 144 -12.52 -28.86 3.03
C PRO A 144 -12.28 -29.53 4.39
N LEU A 145 -11.04 -29.88 4.69
CA LEU A 145 -10.63 -30.56 5.92
C LEU A 145 -10.29 -29.59 7.06
N LEU A 146 -10.22 -28.27 6.78
CA LEU A 146 -9.85 -27.27 7.77
C LEU A 146 -11.02 -26.95 8.71
N PRO A 147 -10.75 -26.69 10.00
CA PRO A 147 -11.72 -26.10 10.90
C PRO A 147 -12.27 -24.78 10.33
N GLU A 148 -13.55 -24.45 10.64
CA GLU A 148 -14.28 -23.29 10.10
C GLU A 148 -13.47 -21.99 10.16
N ALA A 149 -12.83 -21.73 11.32
CA ALA A 149 -12.03 -20.52 11.53
C ALA A 149 -10.83 -20.39 10.58
N LEU A 150 -10.23 -21.49 10.16
CA LEU A 150 -9.13 -21.52 9.18
C LEU A 150 -9.67 -21.56 7.75
N ARG A 151 -10.73 -22.30 7.52
CA ARG A 151 -11.40 -22.45 6.22
C ARG A 151 -11.84 -21.08 5.66
N ARG A 152 -12.35 -20.19 6.51
CA ARG A 152 -12.73 -18.81 6.12
C ARG A 152 -11.55 -17.95 5.70
N LYS A 153 -10.33 -18.26 6.15
CA LYS A 153 -9.12 -17.50 5.82
C LYS A 153 -8.45 -17.95 4.51
N VAL A 154 -8.80 -19.13 4.00
CA VAL A 154 -8.26 -19.64 2.74
C VAL A 154 -9.24 -19.32 1.63
N PRO A 155 -8.87 -18.46 0.65
CA PRO A 155 -9.75 -18.09 -0.45
C PRO A 155 -10.10 -19.33 -1.30
N ILE A 156 -11.31 -19.33 -1.85
CA ILE A 156 -11.74 -20.33 -2.82
C ILE A 156 -10.92 -20.13 -4.10
N SER A 157 -10.60 -21.23 -4.78
CA SER A 157 -9.99 -21.12 -6.11
C SER A 157 -10.95 -20.37 -7.04
N ALA A 158 -10.47 -19.33 -7.68
CA ALA A 158 -11.25 -18.65 -8.72
C ALA A 158 -11.50 -19.64 -9.89
N GLU A 159 -12.69 -19.58 -10.47
CA GLU A 159 -12.97 -20.25 -11.74
C GLU A 159 -12.03 -19.72 -12.82
N ALA A 160 -11.85 -20.50 -13.90
CA ALA A 160 -10.97 -20.12 -15.00
C ALA A 160 -11.40 -18.79 -15.59
N SER A 161 -10.65 -17.75 -15.28
CA SER A 161 -10.91 -16.39 -15.73
C SER A 161 -10.12 -16.06 -17.00
N ASN A 162 -10.63 -15.13 -17.80
CA ASN A 162 -9.94 -14.70 -19.01
C ASN A 162 -8.68 -13.90 -18.67
N THR A 163 -7.52 -14.54 -18.81
CA THR A 163 -6.20 -13.96 -18.59
C THR A 163 -5.50 -13.56 -19.90
N THR A 164 -6.22 -13.51 -21.01
CA THR A 164 -5.67 -13.10 -22.32
C THR A 164 -5.10 -11.69 -22.21
N TRP A 165 -3.85 -11.54 -22.64
CA TRP A 165 -3.13 -10.28 -22.67
C TRP A 165 -2.94 -9.84 -24.14
N PRO A 166 -3.34 -8.60 -24.51
CA PRO A 166 -3.13 -8.10 -25.86
C PRO A 166 -1.64 -7.91 -26.19
N ASP A 167 -1.30 -8.05 -27.45
CA ASP A 167 0.05 -7.73 -27.94
C ASP A 167 0.32 -6.21 -27.85
N SER A 168 1.58 -5.86 -27.60
CA SER A 168 1.98 -4.45 -27.57
C SER A 168 2.06 -3.89 -29.00
N ARG A 169 1.04 -3.14 -29.43
CA ARG A 169 0.86 -2.64 -30.80
C ARG A 169 0.64 -1.13 -30.91
N HIS A 170 0.43 -0.48 -29.77
CA HIS A 170 0.15 0.96 -29.78
C HIS A 170 1.41 1.77 -29.47
N PRO A 171 1.55 2.99 -30.02
CA PRO A 171 2.66 3.88 -29.72
C PRO A 171 2.63 4.36 -28.27
N ARG A 172 1.43 4.52 -27.71
CA ARG A 172 1.27 4.85 -26.29
C ARG A 172 1.49 3.62 -25.43
N LYS A 173 2.38 3.74 -24.47
CA LYS A 173 2.78 2.63 -23.61
C LYS A 173 2.62 3.03 -22.14
N MET A 174 2.05 2.16 -21.35
CA MET A 174 2.03 2.27 -19.89
C MET A 174 2.55 0.99 -19.26
N LEU A 175 3.16 1.08 -18.10
CA LEU A 175 3.65 -0.07 -17.33
C LEU A 175 2.59 -0.53 -16.35
N VAL A 176 2.66 -1.78 -15.91
CA VAL A 176 1.85 -2.27 -14.80
C VAL A 176 2.71 -2.94 -13.75
N LEU A 177 2.40 -2.70 -12.47
CA LEU A 177 2.94 -3.52 -11.39
C LEU A 177 2.13 -4.82 -11.29
N ASP A 178 2.74 -5.95 -11.63
CA ASP A 178 2.08 -7.26 -11.48
C ASP A 178 1.84 -7.59 -9.99
N GLY A 179 2.76 -7.17 -9.13
CA GLY A 179 2.63 -7.35 -7.68
C GLY A 179 3.01 -8.75 -7.20
N CYS A 180 2.62 -9.09 -5.97
CA CYS A 180 2.96 -10.39 -5.37
C CYS A 180 1.74 -11.31 -5.19
N VAL A 181 0.63 -10.77 -4.71
CA VAL A 181 -0.59 -11.53 -4.34
C VAL A 181 -1.59 -11.57 -5.48
N GLN A 182 -1.82 -10.43 -6.15
CA GLN A 182 -2.85 -10.29 -7.18
C GLN A 182 -2.68 -11.27 -8.35
N PRO A 183 -1.48 -11.50 -8.94
CA PRO A 183 -1.32 -12.44 -10.04
C PRO A 183 -1.66 -13.90 -9.67
N VAL A 184 -1.68 -14.20 -8.37
CA VAL A 184 -1.99 -15.53 -7.85
C VAL A 184 -3.47 -15.68 -7.50
N LEU A 185 -4.07 -14.63 -6.93
CA LEU A 185 -5.47 -14.66 -6.47
C LEU A 185 -6.47 -14.21 -7.53
N ALA A 186 -6.12 -13.24 -8.36
CA ALA A 186 -7.00 -12.61 -9.34
C ALA A 186 -6.21 -12.13 -10.58
N PRO A 187 -5.61 -13.06 -11.34
CA PRO A 187 -4.77 -12.74 -12.51
C PRO A 187 -5.54 -12.03 -13.62
N GLU A 188 -6.87 -12.17 -13.64
CA GLU A 188 -7.77 -11.52 -14.60
C GLU A 188 -7.82 -10.01 -14.46
N ILE A 189 -7.53 -9.42 -13.29
CA ILE A 189 -7.62 -7.97 -13.08
C ILE A 189 -6.64 -7.24 -13.99
N ASN A 190 -5.35 -7.60 -13.96
CA ASN A 190 -4.35 -6.97 -14.83
C ASN A 190 -4.61 -7.28 -16.31
N ALA A 191 -5.08 -8.48 -16.64
CA ALA A 191 -5.43 -8.85 -18.00
C ALA A 191 -6.64 -8.07 -18.53
N ALA A 192 -7.66 -7.85 -17.70
CA ALA A 192 -8.80 -7.00 -18.03
C ALA A 192 -8.37 -5.54 -18.25
N THR A 193 -7.51 -5.03 -17.36
CA THR A 193 -6.93 -3.69 -17.51
C THR A 193 -6.19 -3.55 -18.84
N ALA A 194 -5.37 -4.53 -19.21
CA ALA A 194 -4.66 -4.52 -20.49
C ALA A 194 -5.63 -4.49 -21.69
N ARG A 195 -6.70 -5.30 -21.64
CA ARG A 195 -7.72 -5.31 -22.70
C ARG A 195 -8.50 -4.00 -22.80
N VAL A 196 -8.81 -3.37 -21.69
CA VAL A 196 -9.50 -2.06 -21.68
C VAL A 196 -8.60 -0.99 -22.28
N LEU A 197 -7.36 -0.90 -21.83
CA LEU A 197 -6.38 0.07 -22.31
C LEU A 197 -6.05 -0.14 -23.81
N ASP A 198 -5.92 -1.39 -24.25
CA ASP A 198 -5.72 -1.73 -25.66
C ASP A 198 -6.85 -1.18 -26.56
N ARG A 199 -8.10 -1.25 -26.10
CA ARG A 199 -9.26 -0.72 -26.87
C ARG A 199 -9.23 0.80 -27.04
N ILE A 200 -8.57 1.51 -26.17
CA ILE A 200 -8.42 2.98 -26.22
C ILE A 200 -7.04 3.42 -26.75
N GLY A 201 -6.28 2.50 -27.34
CA GLY A 201 -5.03 2.80 -28.01
C GLY A 201 -3.79 2.86 -27.14
N ILE A 202 -3.79 2.17 -26.00
CA ILE A 202 -2.69 2.12 -25.03
C ILE A 202 -2.23 0.67 -24.83
N SER A 203 -0.94 0.41 -25.02
CA SER A 203 -0.33 -0.89 -24.73
C SER A 203 0.11 -0.94 -23.25
N LEU A 204 -0.44 -1.87 -22.47
CA LEU A 204 -0.01 -2.10 -21.10
C LEU A 204 1.11 -3.14 -21.06
N ILE A 205 2.26 -2.77 -20.52
CA ILE A 205 3.49 -3.57 -20.56
C ILE A 205 3.85 -4.06 -19.15
N LYS A 206 4.16 -5.35 -19.03
CA LYS A 206 4.76 -5.93 -17.83
C LYS A 206 6.28 -5.79 -17.90
N ALA A 207 6.89 -5.38 -16.79
CA ALA A 207 8.33 -5.48 -16.60
C ALA A 207 8.63 -6.78 -15.84
N PRO A 208 9.23 -7.81 -16.46
CA PRO A 208 9.34 -9.16 -15.86
C PRO A 208 10.14 -9.20 -14.55
N ALA A 209 11.09 -8.27 -14.38
CA ALA A 209 11.90 -8.17 -13.16
C ALA A 209 11.21 -7.41 -12.02
N ALA A 210 10.11 -6.68 -12.30
CA ALA A 210 9.31 -6.05 -11.26
C ALA A 210 8.47 -7.09 -10.49
N GLY A 211 8.14 -6.79 -9.24
CA GLY A 211 7.40 -7.74 -8.40
C GLY A 211 6.70 -7.07 -7.22
N CYS A 212 6.90 -7.58 -6.00
CA CYS A 212 6.29 -7.00 -4.81
C CYS A 212 6.65 -5.51 -4.65
N CYS A 213 5.67 -4.67 -4.29
CA CYS A 213 5.88 -3.25 -4.00
C CYS A 213 6.68 -2.98 -2.70
N GLY A 214 6.91 -3.99 -1.87
CA GLY A 214 7.60 -3.84 -0.59
C GLY A 214 6.70 -3.54 0.61
N ALA A 215 5.41 -3.24 0.42
CA ALA A 215 4.51 -2.80 1.50
C ALA A 215 4.43 -3.80 2.67
N VAL A 216 4.32 -5.11 2.39
CA VAL A 216 4.24 -6.14 3.44
C VAL A 216 5.49 -6.11 4.31
N THR A 217 6.66 -6.10 3.68
CA THR A 217 7.96 -6.07 4.36
C THR A 217 8.11 -4.79 5.19
N PHE A 218 7.74 -3.64 4.60
CA PHE A 218 7.81 -2.34 5.26
C PHE A 218 6.93 -2.28 6.52
N HIS A 219 5.65 -2.69 6.40
CA HIS A 219 4.71 -2.66 7.52
C HIS A 219 4.93 -3.77 8.56
N LEU A 220 5.75 -4.78 8.25
CA LEU A 220 6.27 -5.73 9.21
C LEU A 220 7.52 -5.21 9.95
N ASN A 221 7.86 -3.93 9.81
CA ASN A 221 9.00 -3.22 10.40
C ASN A 221 10.37 -3.69 9.89
N LYS A 222 10.42 -4.25 8.68
CA LYS A 222 11.66 -4.57 7.96
C LYS A 222 11.89 -3.53 6.86
N GLN A 223 12.03 -2.28 7.29
CA GLN A 223 12.04 -1.13 6.39
C GLN A 223 13.24 -1.17 5.43
N GLU A 224 14.43 -1.51 5.92
CA GLU A 224 15.64 -1.66 5.07
C GLU A 224 15.45 -2.73 3.98
N ASP A 225 14.94 -3.92 4.36
CA ASP A 225 14.66 -4.99 3.39
C ASP A 225 13.62 -4.55 2.34
N ALA A 226 12.69 -3.67 2.73
CA ALA A 226 11.67 -3.14 1.83
C ALA A 226 12.26 -2.20 0.77
N LEU A 227 13.33 -1.45 1.07
CA LEU A 227 14.00 -0.59 0.09
C LEU A 227 14.58 -1.40 -1.08
N ASP A 228 15.01 -2.64 -0.85
CA ASP A 228 15.52 -3.51 -1.92
C ASP A 228 14.42 -3.91 -2.91
N TYR A 229 13.18 -4.11 -2.45
CA TYR A 229 12.04 -4.31 -3.34
C TYR A 229 11.77 -3.07 -4.20
N MET A 230 11.90 -1.88 -3.62
CA MET A 230 11.72 -0.60 -4.32
C MET A 230 12.79 -0.40 -5.40
N ARG A 231 14.07 -0.58 -5.04
CA ARG A 231 15.21 -0.50 -5.98
C ARG A 231 15.03 -1.46 -7.14
N ARG A 232 14.71 -2.72 -6.87
CA ARG A 232 14.45 -3.73 -7.91
C ARG A 232 13.33 -3.31 -8.87
N ASN A 233 12.23 -2.79 -8.36
CA ASN A 233 11.12 -2.33 -9.19
C ASN A 233 11.53 -1.12 -10.04
N ILE A 234 12.25 -0.16 -9.47
CA ILE A 234 12.79 0.99 -10.19
C ILE A 234 13.70 0.52 -11.32
N ASP A 235 14.65 -0.37 -11.06
CA ASP A 235 15.58 -0.89 -12.07
C ASP A 235 14.84 -1.64 -13.19
N ALA A 236 13.77 -2.37 -12.85
CA ALA A 236 12.95 -3.08 -13.84
C ALA A 236 12.15 -2.13 -14.75
N TRP A 237 11.69 -1.01 -14.22
CA TRP A 237 10.88 -0.04 -14.96
C TRP A 237 11.72 1.00 -15.70
N TRP A 238 12.92 1.29 -15.21
CA TRP A 238 13.71 2.43 -15.69
C TRP A 238 13.97 2.42 -17.20
N PRO A 239 14.41 1.31 -17.82
CA PRO A 239 14.60 1.28 -19.28
C PRO A 239 13.32 1.55 -20.07
N LEU A 240 12.18 1.14 -19.56
CA LEU A 240 10.88 1.34 -20.20
C LEU A 240 10.36 2.79 -19.99
N ILE A 241 10.72 3.42 -18.88
CA ILE A 241 10.44 4.83 -18.62
C ILE A 241 11.27 5.70 -19.57
N GLU A 242 12.55 5.36 -19.78
CA GLU A 242 13.42 6.05 -20.75
C GLU A 242 12.95 5.85 -22.20
N ASP A 243 12.29 4.70 -22.50
CA ASP A 243 11.63 4.43 -23.79
C ASP A 243 10.26 5.11 -23.93
N GLY A 244 9.89 5.99 -23.01
CA GLY A 244 8.72 6.84 -23.11
C GLY A 244 7.42 6.26 -22.52
N ALA A 245 7.49 5.35 -21.55
CA ALA A 245 6.30 4.93 -20.84
C ALA A 245 5.63 6.12 -20.12
N GLU A 246 4.33 6.29 -20.35
CA GLU A 246 3.56 7.46 -19.88
C GLU A 246 3.16 7.38 -18.40
N ALA A 247 2.94 6.17 -17.89
CA ALA A 247 2.52 5.94 -16.51
C ALA A 247 2.89 4.53 -16.03
N ILE A 248 2.89 4.35 -14.71
CA ILE A 248 2.93 3.05 -14.03
C ILE A 248 1.56 2.81 -13.41
N VAL A 249 0.76 1.97 -14.06
CA VAL A 249 -0.63 1.69 -13.70
C VAL A 249 -0.68 0.76 -12.50
N MET A 250 -1.39 1.17 -11.47
CA MET A 250 -1.65 0.39 -10.28
C MET A 250 -3.10 -0.08 -10.28
N THR A 251 -3.29 -1.39 -10.18
CA THR A 251 -4.60 -2.05 -10.07
C THR A 251 -4.90 -2.52 -8.65
N ALA A 252 -3.95 -2.33 -7.74
CA ALA A 252 -4.08 -2.62 -6.32
C ALA A 252 -3.73 -1.37 -5.51
N SER A 253 -4.72 -0.70 -4.94
CA SER A 253 -4.57 0.59 -4.25
C SER A 253 -3.55 0.58 -3.09
N GLY A 254 -3.42 -0.53 -2.36
CA GLY A 254 -2.39 -0.67 -1.32
C GLY A 254 -0.96 -0.67 -1.87
N CYS A 255 -0.77 -1.25 -3.07
CA CYS A 255 0.52 -1.16 -3.77
C CYS A 255 0.77 0.25 -4.31
N ALA A 256 -0.28 0.90 -4.84
CA ALA A 256 -0.19 2.27 -5.34
C ALA A 256 0.27 3.25 -4.24
N THR A 257 -0.34 3.18 -3.06
CA THR A 257 0.07 3.98 -1.89
C THR A 257 1.56 3.78 -1.58
N MET A 258 2.05 2.53 -1.63
CA MET A 258 3.46 2.24 -1.34
C MET A 258 4.41 2.76 -2.42
N VAL A 259 4.07 2.59 -3.71
CA VAL A 259 4.94 3.03 -4.81
C VAL A 259 4.99 4.57 -4.89
N ARG A 260 3.92 5.25 -4.54
CA ARG A 260 3.90 6.73 -4.40
C ARG A 260 4.80 7.26 -3.28
N GLU A 261 5.17 6.41 -2.32
CA GLU A 261 6.11 6.76 -1.24
C GLU A 261 7.59 6.51 -1.63
N TYR A 262 7.89 5.90 -2.79
CA TYR A 262 9.26 5.54 -3.16
C TYR A 262 10.20 6.76 -3.21
N GLY A 263 9.75 7.89 -3.80
CA GLY A 263 10.52 9.13 -3.83
C GLY A 263 10.92 9.61 -2.44
N HIS A 264 9.99 9.59 -1.51
CA HIS A 264 10.26 9.96 -0.12
C HIS A 264 11.16 8.95 0.61
N LEU A 265 10.88 7.65 0.47
CA LEU A 265 11.60 6.60 1.19
C LEU A 265 13.04 6.41 0.70
N LEU A 266 13.30 6.68 -0.56
CA LEU A 266 14.63 6.60 -1.19
C LEU A 266 15.30 7.97 -1.34
N ALA A 267 14.74 9.05 -0.78
CA ALA A 267 15.31 10.40 -0.89
C ALA A 267 16.76 10.51 -0.38
N GLY A 268 17.14 9.66 0.58
CA GLY A 268 18.50 9.58 1.11
C GLY A 268 19.45 8.67 0.32
N ASP A 269 18.98 8.00 -0.74
CA ASP A 269 19.79 7.10 -1.57
C ASP A 269 20.30 7.83 -2.83
N PRO A 270 21.60 8.20 -2.91
CA PRO A 270 22.11 9.01 -4.03
C PRO A 270 21.92 8.34 -5.40
N ALA A 271 21.87 7.00 -5.46
CA ALA A 271 21.73 6.26 -6.71
C ALA A 271 20.27 6.17 -7.18
N TYR A 272 19.31 6.29 -6.25
CA TYR A 272 17.91 6.04 -6.55
C TYR A 272 16.98 7.23 -6.31
N ALA A 273 17.38 8.26 -5.57
CA ALA A 273 16.50 9.37 -5.18
C ALA A 273 15.76 9.99 -6.39
N ALA A 274 16.48 10.39 -7.43
CA ALA A 274 15.88 10.99 -8.62
C ALA A 274 14.99 10.02 -9.41
N LYS A 275 15.40 8.75 -9.51
CA LYS A 275 14.62 7.71 -10.19
C LYS A 275 13.34 7.38 -9.41
N ALA A 276 13.44 7.32 -8.08
CA ALA A 276 12.32 7.04 -7.19
C ALA A 276 11.27 8.16 -7.26
N GLU A 277 11.71 9.42 -7.29
CA GLU A 277 10.82 10.57 -7.47
C GLU A 277 10.08 10.46 -8.81
N ARG A 278 10.81 10.17 -9.91
CA ARG A 278 10.17 9.99 -11.22
C ARG A 278 9.18 8.83 -11.25
N VAL A 279 9.47 7.71 -10.58
CA VAL A 279 8.54 6.59 -10.43
C VAL A 279 7.30 7.01 -9.64
N THR A 280 7.46 7.79 -8.57
CA THR A 280 6.35 8.35 -7.79
C THR A 280 5.44 9.21 -8.66
N GLU A 281 5.99 10.12 -9.47
CA GLU A 281 5.24 10.99 -10.39
C GLU A 281 4.46 10.19 -11.46
N LEU A 282 5.06 9.13 -12.00
CA LEU A 282 4.45 8.29 -13.02
C LEU A 282 3.43 7.30 -12.48
N THR A 283 3.37 7.11 -11.15
CA THR A 283 2.47 6.14 -10.53
C THR A 283 1.03 6.66 -10.53
N ARG A 284 0.14 5.94 -11.21
CA ARG A 284 -1.27 6.28 -11.33
C ARG A 284 -2.15 5.08 -10.98
N ASP A 285 -3.19 5.31 -10.22
CA ASP A 285 -4.25 4.30 -10.04
C ASP A 285 -5.02 4.11 -11.36
N LEU A 286 -5.52 2.90 -11.60
CA LEU A 286 -6.31 2.62 -12.80
C LEU A 286 -7.52 3.57 -12.92
N SER A 287 -8.13 3.94 -11.80
CA SER A 287 -9.27 4.86 -11.80
C SER A 287 -8.92 6.26 -12.31
N GLU A 288 -7.70 6.74 -12.02
CA GLU A 288 -7.20 8.02 -12.55
C GLU A 288 -6.99 7.94 -14.07
N ILE A 289 -6.36 6.84 -14.54
CA ILE A 289 -6.16 6.63 -15.99
C ILE A 289 -7.51 6.58 -16.73
N ILE A 290 -8.48 5.83 -16.21
CA ILE A 290 -9.82 5.76 -16.84
C ILE A 290 -10.53 7.11 -16.79
N SER A 291 -10.36 7.90 -15.74
CA SER A 291 -10.90 9.25 -15.65
C SER A 291 -10.27 10.19 -16.68
N ASP A 292 -8.94 10.17 -16.83
CA ASP A 292 -8.22 10.99 -17.81
C ASP A 292 -8.60 10.61 -19.26
N GLU A 293 -8.87 9.34 -19.51
CA GLU A 293 -9.27 8.81 -20.83
C GLU A 293 -10.79 8.69 -21.00
N ALA A 294 -11.58 9.32 -20.14
CA ALA A 294 -13.04 9.15 -20.08
C ALA A 294 -13.74 9.34 -21.43
N THR A 295 -13.33 10.34 -22.22
CA THR A 295 -13.89 10.59 -23.56
C THR A 295 -13.70 9.38 -24.48
N ARG A 296 -12.48 8.84 -24.56
CA ARG A 296 -12.17 7.68 -25.39
C ARG A 296 -12.88 6.42 -24.91
N VAL A 297 -12.98 6.25 -23.60
CA VAL A 297 -13.71 5.12 -23.00
C VAL A 297 -15.19 5.21 -23.37
N THR A 298 -15.82 6.38 -23.26
CA THR A 298 -17.23 6.60 -23.60
C THR A 298 -17.48 6.33 -25.08
N GLU A 299 -16.68 6.88 -25.99
CA GLU A 299 -16.78 6.62 -27.44
C GLU A 299 -16.74 5.13 -27.77
N LYS A 300 -15.87 4.36 -27.07
CA LYS A 300 -15.79 2.90 -27.28
C LYS A 300 -16.98 2.15 -26.68
N LEU A 301 -17.53 2.62 -25.57
CA LEU A 301 -18.73 2.03 -24.97
C LEU A 301 -19.97 2.30 -25.80
N ASP A 302 -20.14 3.51 -26.36
CA ASP A 302 -21.26 3.87 -27.22
C ASP A 302 -21.25 3.08 -28.53
N ALA A 303 -20.09 2.63 -29.00
CA ALA A 303 -19.93 1.77 -30.15
C ALA A 303 -20.31 0.30 -29.89
N VAL A 304 -20.56 -0.10 -28.64
CA VAL A 304 -20.99 -1.47 -28.29
C VAL A 304 -22.52 -1.53 -28.43
N PRO A 305 -23.06 -2.46 -29.26
CA PRO A 305 -24.51 -2.62 -29.39
C PRO A 305 -25.14 -2.87 -28.01
N ALA A 306 -26.23 -2.14 -27.74
CA ALA A 306 -27.01 -2.40 -26.53
C ALA A 306 -27.58 -3.83 -26.59
N VAL A 307 -27.44 -4.57 -25.50
CA VAL A 307 -28.09 -5.88 -25.38
C VAL A 307 -29.58 -5.63 -25.17
N GLU A 308 -30.38 -5.89 -26.22
CA GLU A 308 -31.82 -5.75 -26.14
C GLU A 308 -32.42 -6.71 -25.10
N GLY A 309 -33.22 -6.19 -24.20
CA GLY A 309 -33.99 -6.97 -23.22
C GLY A 309 -33.24 -7.45 -21.98
N GLY A 310 -31.98 -7.07 -21.79
CA GLY A 310 -31.21 -7.41 -20.58
C GLY A 310 -31.43 -6.39 -19.44
N GLU A 311 -31.73 -6.87 -18.22
CA GLU A 311 -31.66 -6.02 -17.06
C GLU A 311 -30.20 -5.50 -16.89
N LYS A 312 -30.04 -4.17 -16.71
CA LYS A 312 -28.74 -3.60 -16.43
C LYS A 312 -28.22 -4.16 -15.08
N PRO A 313 -27.02 -4.77 -15.05
CA PRO A 313 -26.50 -5.32 -13.81
C PRO A 313 -26.34 -4.21 -12.77
N ARG A 314 -26.73 -4.50 -11.52
CA ARG A 314 -26.43 -3.61 -10.38
C ARG A 314 -25.01 -3.87 -9.94
N ILE A 315 -24.19 -2.82 -9.93
CA ILE A 315 -22.79 -2.87 -9.49
C ILE A 315 -22.68 -2.10 -8.18
N ALA A 316 -22.15 -2.75 -7.14
CA ALA A 316 -21.77 -2.08 -5.91
C ALA A 316 -20.28 -1.72 -5.98
N PHE A 317 -19.95 -0.45 -5.74
CA PHE A 317 -18.57 0.01 -5.65
C PHE A 317 -18.25 0.40 -4.21
N HIS A 318 -17.12 -0.11 -3.70
CA HIS A 318 -16.57 0.28 -2.41
C HIS A 318 -15.15 0.82 -2.62
N SER A 319 -14.95 2.11 -2.32
CA SER A 319 -13.62 2.71 -2.38
C SER A 319 -12.78 2.22 -1.18
N PRO A 320 -11.69 1.47 -1.41
CA PRO A 320 -10.83 1.03 -0.31
C PRO A 320 -10.10 2.22 0.33
N CYS A 321 -9.81 2.11 1.64
CA CYS A 321 -9.14 3.19 2.38
C CYS A 321 -7.82 3.65 1.73
N SER A 322 -7.07 2.73 1.15
CA SER A 322 -5.82 3.04 0.45
C SER A 322 -6.03 3.86 -0.83
N LEU A 323 -7.18 3.71 -1.51
CA LEU A 323 -7.55 4.57 -2.64
C LEU A 323 -8.08 5.91 -2.13
N GLN A 324 -9.01 5.88 -1.17
CA GLN A 324 -9.72 7.06 -0.71
C GLN A 324 -8.85 8.03 0.10
N HIS A 325 -7.93 7.51 0.90
CA HIS A 325 -7.15 8.27 1.88
C HIS A 325 -5.63 8.18 1.66
N GLY A 326 -5.15 7.14 0.99
CA GLY A 326 -3.72 6.90 0.79
C GLY A 326 -3.16 7.46 -0.52
N GLN A 327 -4.01 7.81 -1.46
CA GLN A 327 -3.63 8.26 -2.81
C GLN A 327 -4.16 9.67 -3.13
N GLN A 328 -4.35 10.49 -2.12
CA GLN A 328 -4.83 11.87 -2.26
C GLN A 328 -3.91 12.72 -3.11
#